data_52aa8902046b790d40a26d7da1b4d1c0
#
_entry.id   52aa8902046b790d40a26d7da1b4d1c0
#
_cell.length_a   1.000
_cell.length_b   1.000
_cell.length_c   1.000
_cell.angle_alpha   90.00
_cell.angle_beta   90.00
_cell.angle_gamma   90.00
#
_symmetry.space_group_name_H-M   'P 1'
#
loop_
_entity.id
_entity.type
_entity.pdbx_description
1 polymer ?
#
loop_
_entity_poly.entity_id
_entity_poly.type
_entity_poly.pdbx_seq_one_letter_code
_entity_poly.pdbx_strand_id
1 'polypeptide(L)'
;DTIINNLAYEHTGDDPSTANDRTITLTKLVDDGGTANGGSDTTTFSKSGSVSITSVNDAPTLSVSTSDPTFTEGGSAAEPFSSASTNVVESGQQVKRLEFTVSNIADGNNERLNVDGSSVALADGTSVSTNNNGLTADVSVSGSTATVTVDGGPFSESTANTIIDNLAYENTNDAPTTDSGRTITITKLVDDGDTTSGGDDTTTLSDFGTVSLTAVNDAPSITIGGDQTANADTTEQTVADFATGFDPGGGESQSISDFTVTNDNNALF
;
A
#
# COMPACT_ATOMS: atom_id res chain seq x y z
N ASP A 1 56.37 -12.85 -11.83
CA ASP A 1 55.90 -11.47 -11.64
C ASP A 1 54.44 -11.32 -12.04
N THR A 2 53.97 -11.96 -13.10
CA THR A 2 52.59 -11.80 -13.61
C THR A 2 51.52 -12.26 -12.58
N ILE A 3 51.75 -13.36 -11.86
CA ILE A 3 50.79 -13.88 -10.87
C ILE A 3 50.62 -12.90 -9.69
N ILE A 4 51.71 -12.36 -9.16
CA ILE A 4 51.69 -11.45 -8.03
C ILE A 4 51.07 -10.10 -8.40
N ASN A 5 51.38 -9.62 -9.63
CA ASN A 5 50.86 -8.34 -10.11
C ASN A 5 49.38 -8.36 -10.49
N ASN A 6 48.80 -9.54 -10.69
CA ASN A 6 47.39 -9.74 -11.02
C ASN A 6 46.58 -10.37 -9.84
N LEU A 7 47.12 -10.29 -8.61
CA LEU A 7 46.37 -10.70 -7.44
C LEU A 7 45.17 -9.72 -7.23
N ALA A 8 43.97 -10.25 -7.26
CA ALA A 8 42.73 -9.50 -7.10
C ALA A 8 42.01 -9.99 -5.83
N TYR A 9 41.27 -9.10 -5.20
CA TYR A 9 40.33 -9.37 -4.12
C TYR A 9 38.91 -9.13 -4.66
N GLU A 10 37.99 -10.02 -4.33
CA GLU A 10 36.57 -9.93 -4.65
C GLU A 10 35.76 -10.22 -3.38
N HIS A 11 34.67 -9.50 -3.19
CA HIS A 11 33.64 -9.76 -2.19
C HIS A 11 32.30 -9.97 -2.91
N THR A 12 31.58 -11.03 -2.58
CA THR A 12 30.35 -11.45 -3.28
C THR A 12 29.11 -11.35 -2.39
N GLY A 13 29.20 -10.76 -1.20
CA GLY A 13 28.06 -10.54 -0.32
C GLY A 13 27.48 -9.14 -0.51
N ASP A 14 26.17 -9.02 -0.39
CA ASP A 14 25.43 -7.77 -0.59
C ASP A 14 25.66 -6.77 0.58
N ASP A 15 25.83 -7.25 1.83
CA ASP A 15 26.17 -6.42 3.00
C ASP A 15 27.62 -6.73 3.48
N PRO A 16 28.66 -6.18 2.85
CA PRO A 16 30.04 -6.42 3.24
C PRO A 16 30.39 -5.67 4.53
N SER A 17 30.97 -6.36 5.51
CA SER A 17 31.52 -5.69 6.67
C SER A 17 32.66 -4.74 6.29
N THR A 18 32.49 -3.46 6.59
CA THR A 18 33.47 -2.37 6.35
C THR A 18 34.35 -2.08 7.58
N ALA A 19 34.13 -2.79 8.69
CA ALA A 19 34.76 -2.51 9.99
C ALA A 19 36.29 -2.59 9.98
N ASN A 20 36.88 -3.41 9.08
CA ASN A 20 38.32 -3.57 8.94
C ASN A 20 38.72 -3.80 7.50
N ASP A 21 39.83 -3.20 7.08
CA ASP A 21 40.47 -3.50 5.81
C ASP A 21 40.87 -4.97 5.72
N ARG A 22 40.86 -5.52 4.53
CA ARG A 22 41.37 -6.85 4.25
C ARG A 22 42.85 -6.76 3.96
N THR A 23 43.68 -7.41 4.80
CA THR A 23 45.14 -7.42 4.63
C THR A 23 45.54 -8.68 3.88
N ILE A 24 46.21 -8.48 2.75
CA ILE A 24 46.83 -9.54 1.94
C ILE A 24 48.31 -9.53 2.22
N THR A 25 48.85 -10.64 2.71
CA THR A 25 50.26 -10.74 3.08
C THR A 25 50.93 -11.81 2.23
N LEU A 26 51.99 -11.43 1.50
CA LEU A 26 52.90 -12.34 0.82
C LEU A 26 53.95 -12.79 1.84
N THR A 27 53.97 -14.10 2.13
CA THR A 27 54.78 -14.66 3.22
C THR A 27 55.95 -15.50 2.77
N LYS A 28 55.92 -16.03 1.54
CA LYS A 28 56.94 -16.96 1.07
C LYS A 28 57.05 -16.93 -0.44
N LEU A 29 58.28 -17.03 -0.93
CA LEU A 29 58.62 -17.30 -2.31
C LEU A 29 59.54 -18.47 -2.37
N VAL A 30 59.30 -19.37 -3.32
CA VAL A 30 60.14 -20.58 -3.56
C VAL A 30 60.51 -20.60 -5.04
N ASP A 31 61.76 -20.86 -5.34
CA ASP A 31 62.25 -21.12 -6.69
C ASP A 31 62.42 -22.67 -6.93
N ASP A 32 62.81 -23.05 -8.13
CA ASP A 32 63.02 -24.43 -8.54
C ASP A 32 64.48 -24.90 -8.46
N GLY A 33 65.39 -24.09 -7.87
CA GLY A 33 66.81 -24.40 -7.75
C GLY A 33 67.17 -25.50 -6.77
N GLY A 34 66.29 -25.80 -5.83
CA GLY A 34 66.44 -26.83 -4.83
C GLY A 34 67.46 -26.53 -3.72
N THR A 35 67.62 -27.50 -2.80
CA THR A 35 68.48 -27.30 -1.60
C THR A 35 69.76 -28.13 -1.62
N ALA A 36 70.17 -28.68 -2.74
CA ALA A 36 71.41 -29.50 -2.87
C ALA A 36 72.66 -28.65 -2.56
N ASN A 37 73.67 -29.29 -1.97
CA ASN A 37 74.97 -28.69 -1.62
C ASN A 37 74.88 -27.44 -0.71
N GLY A 38 73.84 -27.37 0.15
CA GLY A 38 73.64 -26.25 1.02
C GLY A 38 72.94 -25.02 0.40
N GLY A 39 72.32 -25.23 -0.76
CA GLY A 39 71.48 -24.22 -1.45
C GLY A 39 70.18 -23.95 -0.66
N SER A 40 69.56 -22.82 -0.94
CA SER A 40 68.25 -22.44 -0.38
C SER A 40 67.34 -22.03 -1.54
N ASP A 41 66.23 -22.68 -1.68
CA ASP A 41 65.19 -22.41 -2.69
C ASP A 41 64.04 -21.56 -2.13
N THR A 42 64.11 -21.17 -0.86
CA THR A 42 63.01 -20.52 -0.18
C THR A 42 63.44 -19.19 0.47
N THR A 43 62.66 -18.14 0.25
CA THR A 43 62.73 -16.90 1.00
C THR A 43 61.42 -16.66 1.72
N THR A 44 61.50 -16.39 3.05
CA THR A 44 60.36 -15.97 3.87
C THR A 44 60.42 -14.47 4.09
N PHE A 45 59.29 -13.81 3.99
CA PHE A 45 59.14 -12.38 4.23
C PHE A 45 57.72 -12.06 4.66
N SER A 46 57.46 -10.84 5.04
CA SER A 46 56.12 -10.37 5.36
C SER A 46 55.92 -9.05 4.63
N LYS A 47 55.25 -9.11 3.49
CA LYS A 47 54.91 -7.93 2.69
C LYS A 47 53.42 -7.89 2.52
N SER A 48 52.76 -6.86 3.09
CA SER A 48 51.33 -6.71 3.15
C SER A 48 50.85 -5.53 2.31
N GLY A 49 49.67 -5.68 1.72
CA GLY A 49 48.83 -4.63 1.19
C GLY A 49 47.44 -4.72 1.79
N SER A 50 46.74 -3.59 1.90
CA SER A 50 45.35 -3.50 2.38
C SER A 50 44.40 -3.21 1.24
N VAL A 51 43.20 -3.79 1.35
CA VAL A 51 42.03 -3.48 0.53
C VAL A 51 40.95 -2.96 1.46
N SER A 52 40.58 -1.70 1.30
CA SER A 52 39.41 -1.13 1.97
C SER A 52 38.14 -1.50 1.23
N ILE A 53 37.10 -1.84 1.97
CA ILE A 53 35.79 -2.18 1.44
C ILE A 53 34.84 -1.02 1.73
N THR A 54 34.15 -0.55 0.71
CA THR A 54 33.05 0.40 0.83
C THR A 54 31.75 -0.37 0.58
N SER A 55 30.82 -0.29 1.53
CA SER A 55 29.46 -0.78 1.32
C SER A 55 28.72 0.15 0.36
N VAL A 56 27.89 -0.42 -0.48
CA VAL A 56 27.00 0.28 -1.39
C VAL A 56 25.59 -0.17 -1.04
N ASN A 57 24.64 0.74 -0.98
CA ASN A 57 23.26 0.42 -0.67
C ASN A 57 22.60 -0.38 -1.78
N ASP A 58 21.97 -1.48 -1.45
CA ASP A 58 21.18 -2.29 -2.36
C ASP A 58 19.67 -2.00 -2.16
N ALA A 59 18.92 -1.97 -3.25
CA ALA A 59 17.49 -1.68 -3.21
C ALA A 59 16.72 -2.71 -2.35
N PRO A 60 15.73 -2.27 -1.54
CA PRO A 60 14.96 -3.15 -0.70
C PRO A 60 14.10 -4.13 -1.53
N THR A 61 13.72 -5.26 -0.96
CA THR A 61 12.90 -6.26 -1.64
C THR A 61 11.57 -6.49 -0.92
N LEU A 62 10.54 -6.91 -1.66
CA LEU A 62 9.22 -7.28 -1.13
C LEU A 62 8.78 -8.62 -1.72
N SER A 63 8.21 -9.47 -0.88
CA SER A 63 7.39 -10.61 -1.27
C SER A 63 6.03 -10.46 -0.60
N VAL A 64 4.94 -10.60 -1.34
CA VAL A 64 3.56 -10.45 -0.84
C VAL A 64 2.61 -11.40 -1.56
N SER A 65 1.60 -11.89 -0.86
CA SER A 65 0.49 -12.63 -1.46
C SER A 65 -0.65 -11.67 -1.79
N THR A 66 -1.22 -11.80 -3.00
CA THR A 66 -2.32 -10.98 -3.48
C THR A 66 -3.61 -11.77 -3.59
N SER A 67 -4.76 -11.10 -3.46
CA SER A 67 -6.10 -11.65 -3.63
C SER A 67 -7.03 -10.62 -4.28
N ASP A 68 -8.18 -11.08 -4.78
CA ASP A 68 -9.21 -10.24 -5.38
C ASP A 68 -10.49 -10.31 -4.53
N PRO A 69 -10.55 -9.62 -3.37
CA PRO A 69 -11.70 -9.63 -2.50
C PRO A 69 -12.86 -8.82 -3.06
N THR A 70 -14.05 -8.99 -2.45
CA THR A 70 -15.22 -8.16 -2.72
C THR A 70 -15.50 -7.26 -1.52
N PHE A 71 -15.63 -5.96 -1.76
CA PHE A 71 -16.23 -5.02 -0.83
C PHE A 71 -17.74 -4.99 -1.06
N THR A 72 -18.53 -5.25 -0.01
CA THR A 72 -19.99 -5.06 -0.02
C THR A 72 -20.30 -3.79 0.73
N GLU A 73 -21.14 -2.94 0.16
CA GLU A 73 -21.62 -1.71 0.79
C GLU A 73 -22.06 -1.94 2.24
N GLY A 74 -21.66 -1.05 3.14
CA GLY A 74 -21.91 -1.17 4.58
C GLY A 74 -21.17 -2.33 5.27
N GLY A 75 -20.39 -3.11 4.52
CA GLY A 75 -19.61 -4.24 5.04
C GLY A 75 -18.21 -3.85 5.54
N SER A 76 -17.43 -4.86 5.88
CA SER A 76 -16.03 -4.66 6.28
C SER A 76 -15.16 -4.26 5.10
N ALA A 77 -14.13 -3.46 5.36
CA ALA A 77 -13.10 -3.13 4.36
C ALA A 77 -12.47 -4.40 3.77
N ALA A 78 -12.10 -4.34 2.50
CA ALA A 78 -11.57 -5.47 1.72
C ALA A 78 -10.04 -5.41 1.64
N GLU A 79 -9.37 -6.47 2.08
CA GLU A 79 -7.91 -6.58 2.18
C GLU A 79 -7.35 -7.39 0.99
N PRO A 80 -6.66 -6.75 0.01
CA PRO A 80 -6.13 -7.45 -1.15
C PRO A 80 -4.74 -8.08 -0.93
N PHE A 81 -4.05 -7.78 0.17
CA PHE A 81 -2.69 -8.23 0.44
C PHE A 81 -2.58 -9.04 1.73
N SER A 82 -1.61 -9.95 1.77
CA SER A 82 -1.29 -10.74 2.97
C SER A 82 0.11 -11.32 2.88
N SER A 83 0.66 -11.70 4.03
CA SER A 83 1.98 -12.37 4.13
C SER A 83 3.11 -11.54 3.51
N ALA A 84 3.06 -10.22 3.67
CA ALA A 84 4.11 -9.33 3.24
C ALA A 84 5.42 -9.64 3.98
N SER A 85 6.52 -9.63 3.25
CA SER A 85 7.88 -9.79 3.76
C SER A 85 8.80 -8.83 3.03
N THR A 86 9.18 -7.75 3.70
CA THR A 86 10.18 -6.78 3.23
C THR A 86 11.56 -7.14 3.74
N ASN A 87 12.58 -6.78 2.97
CA ASN A 87 13.99 -6.88 3.37
C ASN A 87 14.74 -5.66 2.82
N VAL A 88 15.38 -4.90 3.70
CA VAL A 88 16.17 -3.70 3.37
C VAL A 88 17.64 -4.00 3.07
N VAL A 89 18.01 -5.28 2.99
CA VAL A 89 19.33 -5.82 2.61
C VAL A 89 20.43 -5.48 3.63
N GLU A 90 20.76 -4.20 3.82
CA GLU A 90 21.87 -3.80 4.70
C GLU A 90 21.47 -3.75 6.17
N SER A 91 22.37 -4.25 7.00
CA SER A 91 22.19 -4.26 8.46
C SER A 91 22.09 -2.85 9.06
N GLY A 92 21.00 -2.61 9.78
CA GLY A 92 20.76 -1.34 10.48
C GLY A 92 19.97 -0.32 9.68
N GLN A 93 19.63 -0.61 8.42
CA GLN A 93 18.70 0.20 7.64
C GLN A 93 17.25 -0.11 7.97
N GLN A 94 16.36 0.75 7.52
CA GLN A 94 14.92 0.69 7.74
C GLN A 94 14.16 1.11 6.48
N VAL A 95 12.88 0.78 6.43
CA VAL A 95 11.98 1.29 5.40
C VAL A 95 11.70 2.76 5.64
N LYS A 96 11.78 3.56 4.59
CA LYS A 96 11.56 5.01 4.62
C LYS A 96 10.21 5.39 4.05
N ARG A 97 9.77 4.70 2.99
CA ARG A 97 8.54 5.04 2.25
C ARG A 97 7.90 3.81 1.61
N LEU A 98 6.57 3.82 1.59
CA LEU A 98 5.74 2.96 0.76
C LEU A 98 4.88 3.82 -0.17
N GLU A 99 4.64 3.35 -1.39
CA GLU A 99 3.73 4.00 -2.33
C GLU A 99 2.75 2.98 -2.91
N PHE A 100 1.47 3.35 -2.91
CA PHE A 100 0.37 2.55 -3.46
C PHE A 100 -0.39 3.36 -4.49
N THR A 101 -0.97 2.70 -5.49
CA THR A 101 -1.96 3.32 -6.37
C THR A 101 -3.28 2.58 -6.25
N VAL A 102 -4.39 3.32 -6.33
CA VAL A 102 -5.75 2.78 -6.46
C VAL A 102 -6.33 3.33 -7.74
N SER A 103 -6.57 2.47 -8.72
CA SER A 103 -7.14 2.85 -10.01
C SER A 103 -8.64 2.57 -10.07
N ASN A 104 -9.30 3.23 -11.04
CA ASN A 104 -10.75 3.20 -11.26
C ASN A 104 -11.56 3.81 -10.12
N ILE A 105 -11.01 4.73 -9.33
CA ILE A 105 -11.79 5.49 -8.35
C ILE A 105 -12.87 6.32 -9.05
N ALA A 106 -14.09 6.36 -8.50
CA ALA A 106 -15.26 6.99 -9.10
C ALA A 106 -16.13 7.79 -8.11
N ASP A 107 -16.08 7.45 -6.82
CA ASP A 107 -17.00 7.99 -5.80
C ASP A 107 -16.36 9.10 -4.93
N GLY A 108 -15.26 9.67 -5.41
CA GLY A 108 -14.60 10.84 -4.79
C GLY A 108 -14.14 10.56 -3.35
N ASN A 109 -14.52 11.45 -2.42
CA ASN A 109 -14.12 11.37 -1.01
C ASN A 109 -14.70 10.17 -0.25
N ASN A 110 -15.67 9.46 -0.84
CA ASN A 110 -16.27 8.29 -0.20
C ASN A 110 -15.39 7.04 -0.34
N GLU A 111 -14.51 7.01 -1.34
CA GLU A 111 -13.53 5.94 -1.46
C GLU A 111 -12.34 6.17 -0.54
N ARG A 112 -11.96 5.15 0.19
CA ARG A 112 -10.94 5.22 1.23
C ARG A 112 -10.01 4.02 1.20
N LEU A 113 -8.80 4.25 1.67
CA LEU A 113 -7.82 3.20 1.93
C LEU A 113 -7.46 3.24 3.43
N ASN A 114 -7.63 2.12 4.12
CA ASN A 114 -7.16 1.98 5.49
C ASN A 114 -5.66 1.74 5.47
N VAL A 115 -4.91 2.69 6.00
CA VAL A 115 -3.44 2.70 6.02
C VAL A 115 -2.97 2.92 7.44
N ASP A 116 -2.20 2.00 7.99
CA ASP A 116 -1.60 2.10 9.32
C ASP A 116 -2.61 2.54 10.41
N GLY A 117 -3.80 1.92 10.39
CA GLY A 117 -4.88 2.17 11.34
C GLY A 117 -5.68 3.46 11.11
N SER A 118 -5.50 4.12 9.97
CA SER A 118 -6.22 5.34 9.61
C SER A 118 -6.97 5.18 8.29
N SER A 119 -8.21 5.67 8.26
CA SER A 119 -9.03 5.73 7.04
C SER A 119 -8.67 6.99 6.25
N VAL A 120 -8.05 6.80 5.09
CA VAL A 120 -7.51 7.85 4.21
C VAL A 120 -8.39 8.00 2.98
N ALA A 121 -9.03 9.16 2.81
CA ALA A 121 -9.85 9.42 1.62
C ALA A 121 -8.99 9.48 0.36
N LEU A 122 -9.42 8.81 -0.72
CA LEU A 122 -8.74 8.78 -2.01
C LEU A 122 -9.07 10.04 -2.83
N ALA A 123 -8.84 11.20 -2.23
CA ALA A 123 -9.11 12.51 -2.82
C ALA A 123 -7.83 13.35 -2.90
N ASP A 124 -7.70 14.12 -3.96
CA ASP A 124 -6.52 14.95 -4.20
C ASP A 124 -6.24 15.92 -3.07
N GLY A 125 -5.00 15.98 -2.61
CA GLY A 125 -4.55 16.83 -1.50
C GLY A 125 -4.90 16.32 -0.09
N THR A 126 -5.45 15.09 0.04
CA THR A 126 -5.63 14.47 1.36
C THR A 126 -4.28 14.22 2.00
N SER A 127 -4.12 14.59 3.29
CA SER A 127 -2.94 14.31 4.10
C SER A 127 -3.39 13.92 5.51
N VAL A 128 -3.01 12.74 5.96
CA VAL A 128 -3.45 12.17 7.24
C VAL A 128 -2.23 11.66 8.02
N SER A 129 -2.13 12.06 9.31
CA SER A 129 -1.20 11.39 10.23
C SER A 129 -1.79 10.06 10.68
N THR A 130 -1.07 8.96 10.50
CA THR A 130 -1.57 7.61 10.79
C THR A 130 -1.63 7.33 12.28
N ASN A 131 -2.59 6.49 12.69
CA ASN A 131 -2.91 6.27 14.11
C ASN A 131 -1.90 5.36 14.82
N ASN A 132 -1.34 4.36 14.11
CA ASN A 132 -0.53 3.35 14.77
C ASN A 132 0.94 3.78 14.92
N ASN A 133 1.53 4.34 13.87
CA ASN A 133 2.96 4.67 13.87
C ASN A 133 3.24 6.17 13.68
N GLY A 134 2.19 7.02 13.53
CA GLY A 134 2.34 8.46 13.37
C GLY A 134 3.02 8.86 12.04
N LEU A 135 2.93 8.00 11.03
CA LEU A 135 3.40 8.27 9.69
C LEU A 135 2.45 9.26 9.00
N THR A 136 2.83 9.76 7.84
CA THR A 136 1.98 10.62 7.03
C THR A 136 1.54 9.85 5.78
N ALA A 137 0.23 9.77 5.53
CA ALA A 137 -0.34 9.27 4.29
C ALA A 137 -0.83 10.44 3.45
N ASP A 138 -0.15 10.72 2.35
CA ASP A 138 -0.47 11.80 1.41
C ASP A 138 -1.09 11.21 0.14
N VAL A 139 -2.14 11.84 -0.36
CA VAL A 139 -2.87 11.39 -1.56
C VAL A 139 -2.79 12.45 -2.65
N SER A 140 -2.44 12.02 -3.85
CA SER A 140 -2.59 12.77 -5.08
C SER A 140 -3.44 12.00 -6.09
N VAL A 141 -4.29 12.70 -6.85
CA VAL A 141 -5.20 12.08 -7.81
C VAL A 141 -4.93 12.60 -9.22
N SER A 142 -4.82 11.68 -10.16
CA SER A 142 -4.72 11.98 -11.58
C SER A 142 -5.71 11.12 -12.37
N GLY A 143 -6.71 11.77 -12.97
CA GLY A 143 -7.83 11.07 -13.61
C GLY A 143 -8.59 10.21 -12.60
N SER A 144 -8.70 8.91 -12.86
CA SER A 144 -9.33 7.93 -11.96
C SER A 144 -8.32 7.13 -11.13
N THR A 145 -7.12 7.64 -10.92
CA THR A 145 -6.07 6.96 -10.13
C THR A 145 -5.63 7.85 -8.98
N ALA A 146 -5.75 7.33 -7.77
CA ALA A 146 -5.15 7.90 -6.57
C ALA A 146 -3.78 7.27 -6.32
N THR A 147 -2.79 8.07 -5.99
CA THR A 147 -1.49 7.63 -5.47
C THR A 147 -1.43 7.99 -4.00
N VAL A 148 -1.19 6.99 -3.16
CA VAL A 148 -1.04 7.13 -1.71
C VAL A 148 0.41 6.90 -1.34
N THR A 149 1.05 7.93 -0.80
CA THR A 149 2.43 7.88 -0.32
C THR A 149 2.44 7.84 1.20
N VAL A 150 3.05 6.81 1.79
CA VAL A 150 3.23 6.68 3.23
C VAL A 150 4.68 7.00 3.57
N ASP A 151 4.88 8.08 4.31
CA ASP A 151 6.18 8.66 4.68
C ASP A 151 6.16 9.11 6.15
N GLY A 152 7.26 9.67 6.65
CA GLY A 152 7.29 10.31 7.99
C GLY A 152 8.25 9.71 9.00
N GLY A 153 9.14 8.84 8.55
CA GLY A 153 10.19 8.35 9.43
C GLY A 153 11.02 7.34 8.73
N PRO A 154 12.11 6.78 9.22
CA PRO A 154 12.35 5.36 8.98
C PRO A 154 11.52 4.52 9.95
N PHE A 155 10.97 3.41 9.45
CA PHE A 155 10.21 2.43 10.22
C PHE A 155 10.67 1.00 9.90
N SER A 156 10.44 0.08 10.82
CA SER A 156 10.96 -1.28 10.67
C SER A 156 10.30 -2.04 9.51
N GLU A 157 10.97 -3.07 8.98
CA GLU A 157 10.40 -4.04 8.03
C GLU A 157 9.11 -4.66 8.57
N SER A 158 9.07 -5.00 9.87
CA SER A 158 7.86 -5.52 10.52
C SER A 158 6.70 -4.52 10.47
N THR A 159 6.98 -3.22 10.62
CA THR A 159 5.97 -2.16 10.46
C THR A 159 5.49 -2.08 9.02
N ALA A 160 6.41 -2.10 8.05
CA ALA A 160 6.06 -2.11 6.62
C ALA A 160 5.18 -3.31 6.26
N ASN A 161 5.53 -4.52 6.72
CA ASN A 161 4.75 -5.74 6.52
C ASN A 161 3.34 -5.60 7.10
N THR A 162 3.23 -5.06 8.33
CA THR A 162 1.94 -4.84 8.98
C THR A 162 1.08 -3.83 8.22
N ILE A 163 1.67 -2.74 7.69
CA ILE A 163 0.96 -1.74 6.88
C ILE A 163 0.42 -2.38 5.60
N ILE A 164 1.23 -3.19 4.91
CA ILE A 164 0.84 -3.86 3.68
C ILE A 164 -0.24 -4.91 3.94
N ASP A 165 -0.08 -5.76 4.95
CA ASP A 165 -1.02 -6.84 5.26
C ASP A 165 -2.40 -6.34 5.73
N ASN A 166 -2.46 -5.16 6.35
CA ASN A 166 -3.70 -4.54 6.81
C ASN A 166 -4.21 -3.41 5.88
N LEU A 167 -3.61 -3.30 4.68
CA LEU A 167 -4.10 -2.34 3.69
C LEU A 167 -5.47 -2.79 3.20
N ALA A 168 -6.51 -1.96 3.38
CA ALA A 168 -7.87 -2.35 3.08
C ALA A 168 -8.64 -1.22 2.39
N TYR A 169 -9.44 -1.57 1.39
CA TYR A 169 -10.32 -0.65 0.68
C TYR A 169 -11.71 -0.62 1.31
N GLU A 170 -12.27 0.56 1.43
CA GLU A 170 -13.66 0.80 1.81
C GLU A 170 -14.30 1.90 0.97
N ASN A 171 -15.63 1.88 0.86
CA ASN A 171 -16.42 2.92 0.24
C ASN A 171 -17.60 3.27 1.17
N THR A 172 -17.75 4.56 1.48
CA THR A 172 -18.81 5.08 2.37
C THR A 172 -19.97 5.69 1.60
N ASN A 173 -20.01 5.52 0.29
CA ASN A 173 -21.14 5.93 -0.54
C ASN A 173 -22.28 4.92 -0.39
N ASP A 174 -23.50 5.39 -0.13
CA ASP A 174 -24.69 4.55 -0.06
C ASP A 174 -25.13 3.97 -1.41
N ALA A 175 -24.60 4.51 -2.51
CA ALA A 175 -24.75 3.93 -3.87
C ALA A 175 -23.38 3.87 -4.54
N PRO A 176 -22.49 2.93 -4.16
CA PRO A 176 -21.15 2.88 -4.70
C PRO A 176 -21.13 2.52 -6.19
N THR A 177 -20.30 3.18 -6.96
CA THR A 177 -20.11 2.88 -8.38
C THR A 177 -19.47 1.50 -8.55
N THR A 178 -20.20 0.56 -9.12
CA THR A 178 -19.79 -0.86 -9.25
C THR A 178 -19.28 -1.23 -10.64
N ASP A 179 -19.25 -0.30 -11.61
CA ASP A 179 -18.94 -0.55 -13.02
C ASP A 179 -17.55 -1.15 -13.26
N SER A 180 -16.61 -0.88 -12.35
CA SER A 180 -15.23 -1.39 -12.43
C SER A 180 -14.69 -1.68 -11.05
N GLY A 181 -13.98 -2.80 -10.88
CA GLY A 181 -13.21 -3.07 -9.68
C GLY A 181 -12.10 -2.04 -9.45
N ARG A 182 -11.72 -1.83 -8.19
CA ARG A 182 -10.61 -0.97 -7.79
C ARG A 182 -9.34 -1.81 -7.75
N THR A 183 -8.36 -1.49 -8.60
CA THR A 183 -7.07 -2.19 -8.57
C THR A 183 -6.13 -1.42 -7.66
N ILE A 184 -5.68 -2.08 -6.60
CA ILE A 184 -4.72 -1.56 -5.64
C ILE A 184 -3.37 -2.17 -5.96
N THR A 185 -2.36 -1.33 -6.22
CA THR A 185 -1.02 -1.78 -6.60
C THR A 185 0.00 -1.19 -5.64
N ILE A 186 0.92 -2.01 -5.15
CA ILE A 186 2.13 -1.55 -4.46
C ILE A 186 3.11 -1.12 -5.54
N THR A 187 3.49 0.15 -5.57
CA THR A 187 4.31 0.72 -6.65
C THR A 187 5.75 0.99 -6.26
N LYS A 188 6.00 1.32 -4.97
CA LYS A 188 7.36 1.55 -4.50
C LYS A 188 7.57 1.10 -3.06
N LEU A 189 8.76 0.60 -2.82
CA LEU A 189 9.36 0.40 -1.51
C LEU A 189 10.71 1.13 -1.49
N VAL A 190 10.93 1.99 -0.50
CA VAL A 190 12.14 2.80 -0.36
C VAL A 190 12.72 2.56 1.03
N ASP A 191 14.02 2.32 1.13
CA ASP A 191 14.76 2.26 2.40
C ASP A 191 15.41 3.62 2.75
N ASP A 192 16.09 3.70 3.88
CA ASP A 192 16.78 4.90 4.35
C ASP A 192 18.28 4.90 4.01
N GLY A 193 18.74 3.97 3.19
CA GLY A 193 20.09 3.95 2.64
C GLY A 193 20.33 5.12 1.66
N ASP A 194 21.58 5.33 1.29
CA ASP A 194 21.94 6.40 0.35
C ASP A 194 22.20 5.86 -1.06
N THR A 195 22.15 6.76 -2.04
CA THR A 195 22.41 6.44 -3.44
C THR A 195 23.85 6.80 -3.86
N THR A 196 24.74 7.05 -2.90
CA THR A 196 26.14 7.36 -3.20
C THR A 196 26.87 6.13 -3.72
N SER A 197 27.93 6.37 -4.48
CA SER A 197 28.79 5.30 -5.04
C SER A 197 28.07 4.28 -5.93
N GLY A 198 26.86 4.61 -6.41
CA GLY A 198 26.03 3.73 -7.24
C GLY A 198 25.02 2.89 -6.45
N GLY A 199 24.76 3.24 -5.19
CA GLY A 199 23.72 2.63 -4.38
C GLY A 199 22.30 2.91 -4.91
N ASP A 200 21.36 2.07 -4.55
CA ASP A 200 19.94 2.17 -4.90
C ASP A 200 19.10 2.01 -3.63
N ASP A 201 18.24 3.00 -3.35
CA ASP A 201 17.34 3.01 -2.18
C ASP A 201 15.90 2.63 -2.53
N THR A 202 15.62 2.33 -3.80
CA THR A 202 14.23 2.24 -4.28
C THR A 202 13.99 1.01 -5.14
N THR A 203 12.97 0.22 -4.77
CA THR A 203 12.41 -0.81 -5.63
C THR A 203 11.07 -0.37 -6.20
N THR A 204 10.94 -0.44 -7.54
CA THR A 204 9.67 -0.30 -8.24
C THR A 204 8.96 -1.65 -8.27
N LEU A 205 7.70 -1.66 -7.83
CA LEU A 205 6.88 -2.84 -7.66
C LEU A 205 5.65 -2.81 -8.58
N SER A 206 4.98 -3.95 -8.74
CA SER A 206 3.76 -4.09 -9.51
C SER A 206 2.83 -5.17 -8.94
N ASP A 207 2.98 -5.50 -7.66
CA ASP A 207 2.08 -6.44 -6.98
C ASP A 207 0.73 -5.77 -6.76
N PHE A 208 -0.34 -6.41 -7.22
CA PHE A 208 -1.68 -5.84 -7.16
C PHE A 208 -2.75 -6.86 -6.78
N GLY A 209 -3.86 -6.35 -6.22
CA GLY A 209 -5.12 -7.06 -6.05
C GLY A 209 -6.28 -6.17 -6.49
N THR A 210 -7.37 -6.77 -6.95
CA THR A 210 -8.55 -6.06 -7.42
C THR A 210 -9.71 -6.27 -6.46
N VAL A 211 -10.24 -5.17 -5.91
CA VAL A 211 -11.45 -5.18 -5.08
C VAL A 211 -12.67 -4.99 -5.96
N SER A 212 -13.53 -6.00 -6.05
CA SER A 212 -14.85 -5.89 -6.67
C SER A 212 -15.82 -5.19 -5.71
N LEU A 213 -16.75 -4.38 -6.23
CA LEU A 213 -17.74 -3.69 -5.41
C LEU A 213 -19.14 -4.29 -5.63
N THR A 214 -19.89 -4.42 -4.53
CA THR A 214 -21.30 -4.83 -4.53
C THR A 214 -22.12 -3.78 -3.79
N ALA A 215 -23.03 -3.13 -4.47
CA ALA A 215 -24.02 -2.24 -3.87
C ALA A 215 -25.12 -3.07 -3.20
N VAL A 216 -25.72 -2.54 -2.15
CA VAL A 216 -26.84 -3.11 -1.41
C VAL A 216 -28.03 -2.15 -1.52
N ASN A 217 -29.20 -2.67 -1.81
CA ASN A 217 -30.41 -1.85 -1.89
C ASN A 217 -30.81 -1.27 -0.53
N ASP A 218 -30.95 0.04 -0.47
CA ASP A 218 -31.41 0.76 0.71
C ASP A 218 -32.93 0.85 0.79
N ALA A 219 -33.44 1.05 2.01
CA ALA A 219 -34.87 1.20 2.21
C ALA A 219 -35.35 2.57 1.69
N PRO A 220 -36.45 2.60 0.93
CA PRO A 220 -36.99 3.87 0.44
C PRO A 220 -37.57 4.73 1.58
N SER A 221 -37.60 6.04 1.37
CA SER A 221 -38.24 7.00 2.25
C SER A 221 -39.20 7.91 1.52
N ILE A 222 -40.15 8.48 2.25
CA ILE A 222 -41.16 9.40 1.76
C ILE A 222 -41.57 10.39 2.84
N THR A 223 -41.85 11.62 2.47
CA THR A 223 -42.37 12.64 3.36
C THR A 223 -43.90 12.71 3.21
N ILE A 224 -44.62 12.52 4.32
CA ILE A 224 -46.06 12.64 4.37
C ILE A 224 -46.44 14.03 4.91
N GLY A 225 -47.45 14.64 4.32
CA GLY A 225 -48.04 15.89 4.78
C GLY A 225 -48.74 15.71 6.16
N GLY A 226 -48.96 16.81 6.87
CA GLY A 226 -49.62 16.82 8.14
C GLY A 226 -51.12 16.45 8.05
N ASP A 227 -51.78 16.43 9.23
CA ASP A 227 -53.21 16.15 9.37
C ASP A 227 -54.06 17.07 8.48
N GLN A 228 -55.09 16.51 7.86
CA GLN A 228 -55.99 17.21 6.98
C GLN A 228 -57.38 17.30 7.62
N THR A 229 -58.10 18.36 7.28
CA THR A 229 -59.49 18.54 7.76
C THR A 229 -60.42 18.59 6.57
N ALA A 230 -61.46 17.77 6.56
CA ALA A 230 -62.55 17.80 5.59
C ALA A 230 -63.84 18.19 6.26
N ASN A 231 -64.69 18.97 5.56
CA ASN A 231 -66.03 19.30 6.03
C ASN A 231 -67.01 18.17 5.67
N ALA A 232 -67.96 17.87 6.53
CA ALA A 232 -69.06 16.97 6.22
C ALA A 232 -69.87 17.52 5.02
N ASP A 233 -70.49 16.61 4.26
CA ASP A 233 -71.32 16.93 3.11
C ASP A 233 -70.61 17.58 1.93
N THR A 234 -69.31 17.45 1.87
CA THR A 234 -68.53 17.89 0.69
C THR A 234 -68.28 16.74 -0.29
N THR A 235 -68.05 17.11 -1.54
CA THR A 235 -67.59 16.16 -2.56
C THR A 235 -66.15 15.72 -2.25
N GLU A 236 -65.67 14.77 -3.00
CA GLU A 236 -64.23 14.29 -2.95
C GLU A 236 -63.25 15.44 -2.68
N GLN A 237 -62.35 15.26 -1.72
CA GLN A 237 -61.33 16.20 -1.36
C GLN A 237 -59.99 15.71 -1.87
N THR A 238 -59.35 16.48 -2.71
CA THR A 238 -57.98 16.22 -3.19
C THR A 238 -56.99 17.02 -2.36
N VAL A 239 -56.06 16.35 -1.69
CA VAL A 239 -54.95 17.00 -1.00
C VAL A 239 -53.76 16.95 -1.89
N ALA A 240 -53.38 18.09 -2.44
CA ALA A 240 -52.17 18.21 -3.23
C ALA A 240 -50.93 17.99 -2.33
N ASP A 241 -49.91 17.37 -2.87
CA ASP A 241 -48.63 17.17 -2.20
C ASP A 241 -48.70 16.50 -0.83
N PHE A 242 -49.76 15.65 -0.61
CA PHE A 242 -49.88 14.88 0.62
C PHE A 242 -48.70 13.94 0.87
N ALA A 243 -48.12 13.39 -0.20
CA ALA A 243 -46.91 12.59 -0.16
C ALA A 243 -45.90 13.17 -1.14
N THR A 244 -44.72 13.54 -0.65
CA THR A 244 -43.66 14.19 -1.41
C THR A 244 -42.29 13.62 -1.04
N GLY A 245 -41.25 13.98 -1.81
CA GLY A 245 -39.88 13.64 -1.46
C GLY A 245 -39.64 12.13 -1.39
N PHE A 246 -40.22 11.39 -2.35
CA PHE A 246 -39.83 9.98 -2.50
C PHE A 246 -38.34 9.90 -2.79
N ASP A 247 -37.63 9.10 -1.99
CA ASP A 247 -36.22 8.76 -2.14
C ASP A 247 -36.14 7.23 -2.17
N PRO A 248 -35.56 6.60 -3.21
CA PRO A 248 -35.42 5.16 -3.26
C PRO A 248 -34.47 4.58 -2.23
N GLY A 249 -33.67 5.45 -1.56
CA GLY A 249 -32.62 5.08 -0.60
C GLY A 249 -31.23 5.37 -1.20
N GLY A 250 -30.31 5.85 -0.36
CA GLY A 250 -28.88 5.97 -0.62
C GLY A 250 -28.40 6.62 -1.93
N GLY A 251 -29.26 7.41 -2.61
CA GLY A 251 -28.90 7.98 -3.92
C GLY A 251 -29.14 7.03 -5.12
N GLU A 252 -29.84 5.92 -4.89
CA GLU A 252 -30.23 4.95 -5.91
C GLU A 252 -31.27 5.52 -6.90
N SER A 253 -31.37 4.94 -8.09
CA SER A 253 -32.24 5.43 -9.18
C SER A 253 -33.52 4.62 -9.37
N GLN A 254 -33.98 3.91 -8.34
CA GLN A 254 -35.19 3.07 -8.38
C GLN A 254 -36.46 3.90 -8.37
N SER A 255 -37.59 3.24 -8.66
CA SER A 255 -38.90 3.87 -8.66
C SER A 255 -39.86 3.12 -7.72
N ILE A 256 -40.92 3.80 -7.26
CA ILE A 256 -41.97 3.15 -6.49
C ILE A 256 -42.57 2.01 -7.31
N SER A 257 -42.57 0.78 -6.78
CA SER A 257 -43.25 -0.36 -7.41
C SER A 257 -44.65 -0.57 -6.83
N ASP A 258 -44.85 -0.27 -5.55
CA ASP A 258 -46.14 -0.44 -4.85
C ASP A 258 -46.15 0.40 -3.57
N PHE A 259 -47.35 0.76 -3.12
CA PHE A 259 -47.60 1.33 -1.78
C PHE A 259 -48.94 0.87 -1.23
N THR A 260 -49.05 0.68 0.06
CA THR A 260 -50.28 0.26 0.72
C THR A 260 -50.85 1.40 1.56
N VAL A 261 -52.11 1.74 1.33
CA VAL A 261 -52.86 2.70 2.16
C VAL A 261 -53.92 1.94 2.97
N THR A 262 -53.97 2.20 4.26
CA THR A 262 -54.97 1.67 5.14
C THR A 262 -55.74 2.80 5.80
N ASN A 263 -57.02 2.58 6.13
CA ASN A 263 -57.84 3.46 6.91
C ASN A 263 -58.48 2.69 8.08
N ASP A 264 -58.89 3.38 9.13
CA ASP A 264 -59.50 2.81 10.31
C ASP A 264 -61.01 2.78 10.25
N ASN A 265 -61.63 3.33 9.19
CA ASN A 265 -63.06 3.40 9.02
C ASN A 265 -63.50 3.23 7.58
N ASN A 266 -63.61 2.00 7.10
CA ASN A 266 -64.02 1.64 5.74
C ASN A 266 -65.42 2.12 5.35
N ALA A 267 -66.25 2.58 6.28
CA ALA A 267 -67.58 3.10 5.99
C ALA A 267 -67.56 4.57 5.46
N LEU A 268 -66.40 5.23 5.52
CA LEU A 268 -66.20 6.62 5.09
C LEU A 268 -65.48 6.72 3.72
N PHE A 269 -65.01 5.59 3.20
CA PHE A 269 -64.25 5.51 1.91
C PHE A 269 -64.93 4.64 0.89
#